data_7def811c7f80ac4dbbeb5000748c5d69
#
_entry.id   7def811c7f80ac4dbbeb5000748c5d69
#
_cell.length_a   1.000
_cell.length_b   1.000
_cell.length_c   1.000
_cell.angle_alpha   90.00
_cell.angle_beta   90.00
_cell.angle_gamma   90.00
#
_symmetry.space_group_name_H-M   'P 1'
#
loop_
_entity.id
_entity.type
_entity.pdbx_description
1 polymer ?
#
loop_
_entity_poly.entity_id
_entity_poly.type
_entity_poly.pdbx_seq_one_letter_code
_entity_poly.pdbx_strand_id
1 'polypeptide(L)'
;KGITPVRIAHRLGQHSDDLRTKPLIIYLNDSTTGITKSILNKPPLELNLLNRTKGSAYYEDDILITEPFDFSSKNYFPISSQHNLLKRVIFPQNFDKSERFNLSDEQQEYLLSAMHTVPRKAGYDPKTYYDGYCKFFIYGDTKENIPEYLEIYNKVGFAYGTLTDCAYIKDTEKNIDFLLTATILVNKDGIFNDDAYEYDEIGIPFLAQLGREIYQQELKRK
;
A
#
# COMPACT_ATOMS: atom_id res chain seq x y z
N LYS A 1 0.88 6.70 13.38
CA LYS A 1 2.11 6.75 14.13
C LYS A 1 3.27 6.87 13.15
N GLY A 2 4.02 7.98 13.14
CA GLY A 2 5.02 8.27 12.10
C GLY A 2 4.46 8.78 10.77
N ILE A 3 3.15 8.80 10.58
CA ILE A 3 2.48 9.41 9.43
C ILE A 3 1.96 10.78 9.86
N THR A 4 2.38 11.83 9.17
CA THR A 4 1.92 13.20 9.42
C THR A 4 1.13 13.71 8.22
N PRO A 5 0.23 14.69 8.41
CA PRO A 5 -0.49 15.33 7.31
C PRO A 5 0.46 15.90 6.24
N VAL A 6 1.58 16.49 6.67
CA VAL A 6 2.60 17.03 5.78
C VAL A 6 3.20 15.94 4.87
N ARG A 7 3.50 14.75 5.42
CA ARG A 7 4.02 13.63 4.63
C ARG A 7 2.97 13.05 3.67
N ILE A 8 1.71 13.01 4.09
CA ILE A 8 0.61 12.61 3.19
C ILE A 8 0.49 13.64 2.07
N ALA A 9 0.49 14.93 2.37
CA ALA A 9 0.42 16.00 1.38
C ALA A 9 1.62 15.96 0.41
N HIS A 10 2.83 15.71 0.91
CA HIS A 10 4.01 15.55 0.06
C HIS A 10 3.87 14.39 -0.94
N ARG A 11 3.39 13.23 -0.49
CA ARG A 11 3.13 12.08 -1.38
C ARG A 11 2.05 12.36 -2.41
N LEU A 12 0.96 12.98 -2.01
CA LEU A 12 -0.09 13.39 -2.93
C LEU A 12 0.40 14.45 -3.92
N GLY A 13 1.34 15.31 -3.51
CA GLY A 13 1.98 16.30 -4.37
C GLY A 13 2.73 15.71 -5.55
N GLN A 14 3.24 14.49 -5.44
CA GLN A 14 3.85 13.75 -6.56
C GLN A 14 2.83 13.36 -7.65
N HIS A 15 1.53 13.43 -7.32
CA HIS A 15 0.41 13.18 -8.22
C HIS A 15 -0.46 14.44 -8.36
N SER A 16 0.16 15.62 -8.31
CA SER A 16 -0.55 16.91 -8.26
C SER A 16 -1.36 17.25 -9.51
N ASP A 17 -1.10 16.58 -10.63
CA ASP A 17 -1.86 16.74 -11.87
C ASP A 17 -3.24 16.06 -11.81
N ASP A 18 -3.47 15.18 -10.85
CA ASP A 18 -4.78 14.59 -10.59
C ASP A 18 -5.68 15.63 -9.89
N LEU A 19 -6.68 16.12 -10.59
CA LEU A 19 -7.67 17.08 -10.09
C LEU A 19 -8.41 16.61 -8.82
N ARG A 20 -8.44 15.30 -8.56
CA ARG A 20 -9.09 14.72 -7.37
C ARG A 20 -8.23 14.86 -6.11
N THR A 21 -6.89 14.86 -6.27
CA THR A 21 -5.96 14.96 -5.13
C THR A 21 -5.65 16.41 -4.74
N LYS A 22 -5.75 17.34 -5.67
CA LYS A 22 -5.39 18.75 -5.48
C LYS A 22 -6.12 19.43 -4.32
N PRO A 23 -7.45 19.30 -4.17
CA PRO A 23 -8.16 19.86 -3.02
C PRO A 23 -7.71 19.25 -1.69
N LEU A 24 -7.42 17.95 -1.65
CA LEU A 24 -6.94 17.27 -0.45
C LEU A 24 -5.54 17.73 -0.05
N ILE A 25 -4.65 17.97 -1.01
CA ILE A 25 -3.31 18.51 -0.76
C ILE A 25 -3.42 19.91 -0.13
N ILE A 26 -4.26 20.78 -0.66
CA ILE A 26 -4.49 22.12 -0.13
C ILE A 26 -5.00 22.02 1.30
N TYR A 27 -6.00 21.19 1.56
CA TYR A 27 -6.56 20.97 2.90
C TYR A 27 -5.52 20.45 3.89
N LEU A 28 -4.71 19.46 3.49
CA LEU A 28 -3.68 18.87 4.36
C LEU A 28 -2.51 19.81 4.65
N ASN A 29 -2.23 20.74 3.73
CA ASN A 29 -1.20 21.78 3.92
C ASN A 29 -1.71 22.96 4.76
N ASP A 30 -3.02 23.10 4.94
CA ASP A 30 -3.58 24.14 5.83
C ASP A 30 -3.47 23.71 7.30
N SER A 31 -2.39 24.11 7.94
CA SER A 31 -2.14 23.84 9.36
C SER A 31 -3.06 24.60 10.32
N THR A 32 -3.93 25.47 9.80
CA THR A 32 -4.91 26.24 10.60
C THR A 32 -6.20 25.49 10.84
N THR A 33 -6.50 24.45 10.03
CA THR A 33 -7.69 23.62 10.23
C THR A 33 -7.61 22.83 11.53
N GLY A 34 -8.76 22.59 12.18
CA GLY A 34 -8.82 21.91 13.46
C GLY A 34 -8.18 20.52 13.47
N ILE A 35 -8.42 19.72 12.44
CA ILE A 35 -7.88 18.36 12.30
C ILE A 35 -6.36 18.39 12.07
N THR A 36 -5.90 19.15 11.11
CA THR A 36 -4.48 19.24 10.75
C THR A 36 -3.66 19.82 11.89
N LYS A 37 -4.15 20.90 12.49
CA LYS A 37 -3.53 21.53 13.67
C LYS A 37 -3.42 20.56 14.84
N SER A 38 -4.50 19.80 15.14
CA SER A 38 -4.50 18.82 16.22
C SER A 38 -3.48 17.70 16.01
N ILE A 39 -3.30 17.22 14.75
CA ILE A 39 -2.35 16.17 14.43
C ILE A 39 -0.91 16.68 14.45
N LEU A 40 -0.65 17.86 13.89
CA LEU A 40 0.68 18.46 13.85
C LEU A 40 1.21 18.84 15.24
N ASN A 41 0.32 19.19 16.16
CA ASN A 41 0.70 19.57 17.53
C ASN A 41 0.92 18.37 18.46
N LYS A 42 0.67 17.14 18.00
CA LYS A 42 1.01 15.93 18.76
C LYS A 42 2.49 15.62 18.56
N PRO A 43 3.24 15.38 19.65
CA PRO A 43 4.63 14.93 19.50
C PRO A 43 4.67 13.64 18.68
N PRO A 44 5.67 13.46 17.82
CA PRO A 44 5.86 12.21 17.12
C PRO A 44 6.10 11.10 18.16
N LEU A 45 5.62 9.88 17.85
CA LEU A 45 5.96 8.72 18.66
C LEU A 45 7.44 8.43 18.51
N GLU A 46 8.15 8.38 19.61
CA GLU A 46 9.49 7.81 19.65
C GLU A 46 9.36 6.31 19.41
N LEU A 47 9.88 5.88 18.29
CA LEU A 47 9.95 4.48 17.92
C LEU A 47 11.38 4.03 18.13
N ASN A 48 11.62 3.12 19.08
CA ASN A 48 12.91 2.47 19.28
C ASN A 48 13.17 1.47 18.13
N LEU A 49 13.38 1.99 16.92
CA LEU A 49 13.69 1.20 15.75
C LEU A 49 15.19 0.96 15.69
N LEU A 50 15.54 -0.31 15.67
CA LEU A 50 16.89 -0.76 15.31
C LEU A 50 17.03 -0.77 13.78
N ASN A 51 18.23 -0.56 13.27
CA ASN A 51 18.56 -0.66 11.85
C ASN A 51 17.72 0.27 10.96
N ARG A 52 17.83 1.59 11.19
CA ARG A 52 17.15 2.61 10.39
C ARG A 52 17.81 2.89 9.05
N THR A 53 19.03 2.41 8.86
CA THR A 53 19.81 2.59 7.63
C THR A 53 19.78 1.33 6.78
N LYS A 54 19.82 1.50 5.45
CA LYS A 54 19.83 0.38 4.49
C LYS A 54 20.74 0.71 3.31
N GLY A 55 21.25 -0.35 2.67
CA GLY A 55 22.10 -0.24 1.48
C GLY A 55 23.51 0.23 1.82
N SER A 56 24.24 0.58 0.77
CA SER A 56 25.64 1.02 0.83
C SER A 56 25.82 2.46 0.33
N ALA A 57 24.88 2.95 -0.50
CA ALA A 57 24.91 4.27 -1.08
C ALA A 57 23.50 4.75 -1.45
N TYR A 58 23.40 6.03 -1.80
CA TYR A 58 22.17 6.60 -2.35
C TYR A 58 22.47 7.85 -3.17
N TYR A 59 21.54 8.23 -4.04
CA TYR A 59 21.58 9.49 -4.75
C TYR A 59 20.75 10.57 -4.04
N GLU A 60 21.34 11.78 -3.92
CA GLU A 60 20.66 13.00 -3.50
C GLU A 60 21.05 14.13 -4.48
N ASP A 61 20.06 14.72 -5.14
CA ASP A 61 20.28 15.75 -6.18
C ASP A 61 21.34 15.33 -7.24
N ASP A 62 21.22 14.09 -7.74
CA ASP A 62 22.14 13.47 -8.71
C ASP A 62 23.58 13.25 -8.22
N ILE A 63 23.85 13.46 -6.93
CA ILE A 63 25.15 13.19 -6.31
C ILE A 63 25.10 11.84 -5.60
N LEU A 64 26.04 10.94 -5.92
CA LEU A 64 26.17 9.67 -5.23
C LEU A 64 26.84 9.90 -3.85
N ILE A 65 26.12 9.53 -2.80
CA ILE A 65 26.60 9.53 -1.42
C ILE A 65 26.89 8.08 -1.00
N THR A 66 28.16 7.78 -0.68
CA THR A 66 28.63 6.43 -0.36
C THR A 66 28.45 6.09 1.12
N GLU A 67 27.23 6.28 1.61
CA GLU A 67 26.80 5.98 2.97
C GLU A 67 25.43 5.28 2.92
N PRO A 68 25.08 4.43 3.92
CA PRO A 68 23.76 3.83 3.99
C PRO A 68 22.65 4.88 4.07
N PHE A 69 21.55 4.66 3.34
CA PHE A 69 20.39 5.56 3.33
C PHE A 69 19.63 5.51 4.67
N ASP A 70 19.43 6.65 5.30
CA ASP A 70 18.71 6.77 6.58
C ASP A 70 17.19 6.88 6.38
N PHE A 71 16.47 5.86 6.84
CA PHE A 71 15.00 5.81 6.82
C PHE A 71 14.34 6.41 8.07
N SER A 72 15.09 6.98 9.02
CA SER A 72 14.53 7.51 10.28
C SER A 72 13.48 8.61 10.07
N SER A 73 13.59 9.39 8.99
CA SER A 73 12.62 10.42 8.59
C SER A 73 11.44 9.89 7.79
N LYS A 74 11.43 8.61 7.39
CA LYS A 74 10.37 8.00 6.58
C LYS A 74 9.26 7.43 7.48
N ASN A 75 8.09 7.17 6.89
CA ASN A 75 6.98 6.54 7.61
C ASN A 75 7.31 5.08 7.92
N TYR A 76 7.09 4.70 9.17
CA TYR A 76 7.19 3.32 9.64
C TYR A 76 5.80 2.71 9.77
N PHE A 77 5.55 1.63 9.04
CA PHE A 77 4.28 0.93 9.08
C PHE A 77 4.49 -0.59 8.90
N PRO A 78 4.65 -1.34 10.01
CA PRO A 78 4.92 -2.78 9.96
C PRO A 78 3.82 -3.55 9.23
N ILE A 79 4.17 -4.65 8.56
CA ILE A 79 3.20 -5.51 7.88
C ILE A 79 2.13 -6.07 8.82
N SER A 80 2.48 -6.38 10.07
CA SER A 80 1.51 -6.80 11.10
C SER A 80 0.47 -5.70 11.40
N SER A 81 0.89 -4.43 11.42
CA SER A 81 -0.02 -3.28 11.59
C SER A 81 -0.89 -3.06 10.35
N GLN A 82 -0.33 -3.24 9.15
CA GLN A 82 -1.09 -3.17 7.90
C GLN A 82 -2.15 -4.27 7.85
N HIS A 83 -1.76 -5.50 8.17
CA HIS A 83 -2.66 -6.65 8.23
C HIS A 83 -3.81 -6.43 9.22
N ASN A 84 -3.50 -5.97 10.45
CA ASN A 84 -4.51 -5.68 11.46
C ASN A 84 -5.41 -4.50 11.07
N LEU A 85 -4.88 -3.50 10.35
CA LEU A 85 -5.68 -2.40 9.82
C LEU A 85 -6.66 -2.91 8.75
N LEU A 86 -6.19 -3.74 7.82
CA LEU A 86 -7.04 -4.35 6.81
C LEU A 86 -8.16 -5.19 7.45
N LYS A 87 -7.85 -6.01 8.45
CA LYS A 87 -8.86 -6.78 9.19
C LYS A 87 -9.95 -5.89 9.77
N ARG A 88 -9.60 -4.72 10.34
CA ARG A 88 -10.58 -3.77 10.89
C ARG A 88 -11.43 -3.11 9.83
N VAL A 89 -10.87 -2.90 8.64
CA VAL A 89 -11.62 -2.34 7.49
C VAL A 89 -12.59 -3.39 6.93
N ILE A 90 -12.14 -4.62 6.72
CA ILE A 90 -12.94 -5.68 6.11
C ILE A 90 -13.98 -6.27 7.08
N PHE A 91 -13.60 -6.49 8.34
CA PHE A 91 -14.39 -7.17 9.36
C PHE A 91 -14.61 -6.31 10.61
N PRO A 92 -15.16 -5.08 10.51
CA PRO A 92 -15.32 -4.19 11.66
C PRO A 92 -16.15 -4.82 12.79
N GLN A 93 -17.08 -5.72 12.45
CA GLN A 93 -17.92 -6.43 13.43
C GLN A 93 -17.13 -7.30 14.40
N ASN A 94 -15.91 -7.74 14.03
CA ASN A 94 -15.05 -8.60 14.85
C ASN A 94 -14.21 -7.82 15.87
N PHE A 95 -14.44 -6.52 16.00
CA PHE A 95 -13.70 -5.62 16.88
C PHE A 95 -14.64 -4.84 17.79
N ASP A 96 -14.16 -4.46 18.97
CA ASP A 96 -14.89 -3.57 19.87
C ASP A 96 -15.15 -2.21 19.21
N LYS A 97 -16.25 -1.53 19.60
CA LYS A 97 -16.62 -0.24 19.03
C LYS A 97 -15.51 0.81 19.12
N SER A 98 -14.72 0.80 20.19
CA SER A 98 -13.58 1.69 20.39
C SER A 98 -12.39 1.43 19.45
N GLU A 99 -12.35 0.27 18.84
CA GLU A 99 -11.30 -0.16 17.93
C GLU A 99 -11.67 0.01 16.45
N ARG A 100 -12.95 0.23 16.16
CA ARG A 100 -13.47 0.41 14.79
C ARG A 100 -13.15 1.82 14.28
N PHE A 101 -13.09 1.94 12.96
CA PHE A 101 -13.14 3.25 12.34
C PHE A 101 -14.55 3.81 12.46
N ASN A 102 -14.64 5.11 12.76
CA ASN A 102 -15.93 5.81 12.84
C ASN A 102 -16.39 6.19 11.42
N LEU A 103 -16.84 5.19 10.68
CA LEU A 103 -17.39 5.32 9.32
C LEU A 103 -18.89 5.06 9.35
N SER A 104 -19.65 5.79 8.52
CA SER A 104 -21.03 5.39 8.21
C SER A 104 -21.01 4.16 7.31
N ASP A 105 -22.16 3.46 7.19
CA ASP A 105 -22.28 2.30 6.31
C ASP A 105 -21.97 2.67 4.85
N GLU A 106 -22.41 3.84 4.40
CA GLU A 106 -22.11 4.38 3.07
C GLU A 106 -20.60 4.64 2.86
N GLN A 107 -19.93 5.19 3.87
CA GLN A 107 -18.47 5.41 3.82
C GLN A 107 -17.70 4.09 3.82
N GLN A 108 -18.16 3.11 4.58
CA GLN A 108 -17.60 1.77 4.59
C GLN A 108 -17.74 1.09 3.23
N GLU A 109 -18.93 1.14 2.63
CA GLU A 109 -19.20 0.57 1.31
C GLU A 109 -18.36 1.26 0.23
N TYR A 110 -18.27 2.58 0.25
CA TYR A 110 -17.41 3.34 -0.67
C TYR A 110 -15.93 2.93 -0.54
N LEU A 111 -15.42 2.80 0.69
CA LEU A 111 -14.04 2.38 0.93
C LEU A 111 -13.78 0.98 0.36
N LEU A 112 -14.65 0.02 0.64
CA LEU A 112 -14.53 -1.35 0.13
C LEU A 112 -14.62 -1.38 -1.41
N SER A 113 -15.54 -0.64 -1.99
CA SER A 113 -15.66 -0.49 -3.44
C SER A 113 -14.37 0.07 -4.06
N ALA A 114 -13.80 1.13 -3.47
CA ALA A 114 -12.55 1.72 -3.94
C ALA A 114 -11.36 0.74 -3.83
N MET A 115 -11.31 -0.07 -2.75
CA MET A 115 -10.27 -1.08 -2.57
C MET A 115 -10.39 -2.25 -3.54
N HIS A 116 -11.59 -2.57 -3.98
CA HIS A 116 -11.88 -3.69 -4.90
C HIS A 116 -11.73 -3.28 -6.38
N THR A 117 -12.09 -2.04 -6.72
CA THR A 117 -12.16 -1.58 -8.11
C THR A 117 -10.81 -1.75 -8.83
N VAL A 118 -10.85 -2.40 -9.99
CA VAL A 118 -9.70 -2.54 -10.90
C VAL A 118 -9.59 -1.34 -11.84
N PRO A 119 -8.39 -1.02 -12.39
CA PRO A 119 -8.20 0.16 -13.23
C PRO A 119 -9.17 0.28 -14.41
N ARG A 120 -9.43 -0.80 -15.15
CA ARG A 120 -10.36 -0.77 -16.30
C ARG A 120 -11.79 -0.38 -15.91
N LYS A 121 -12.26 -0.81 -14.70
CA LYS A 121 -13.59 -0.43 -14.18
C LYS A 121 -13.61 1.02 -13.66
N ALA A 122 -12.47 1.56 -13.29
CA ALA A 122 -12.30 2.95 -12.92
C ALA A 122 -12.14 3.90 -14.13
N GLY A 123 -12.14 3.36 -15.36
CA GLY A 123 -12.06 4.14 -16.60
C GLY A 123 -10.64 4.46 -17.06
N TYR A 124 -9.62 3.80 -16.50
CA TYR A 124 -8.25 3.93 -16.98
C TYR A 124 -8.01 3.09 -18.25
N ASP A 125 -7.09 3.53 -19.10
CA ASP A 125 -6.68 2.79 -20.30
C ASP A 125 -6.08 1.43 -19.92
N PRO A 126 -6.71 0.29 -20.30
CA PRO A 126 -6.25 -1.04 -19.91
C PRO A 126 -4.94 -1.46 -20.56
N LYS A 127 -4.47 -0.78 -21.60
CA LYS A 127 -3.15 -1.02 -22.20
C LYS A 127 -2.02 -0.55 -21.28
N THR A 128 -2.27 0.54 -20.56
CA THR A 128 -1.32 1.13 -19.62
C THR A 128 -1.57 0.59 -18.20
N TYR A 129 -2.83 0.48 -17.79
CA TYR A 129 -3.26 0.12 -16.45
C TYR A 129 -4.14 -1.13 -16.49
N TYR A 130 -3.51 -2.29 -16.66
CA TYR A 130 -4.19 -3.59 -16.60
C TYR A 130 -4.69 -3.92 -15.19
N ASP A 131 -5.57 -4.90 -15.03
CA ASP A 131 -6.20 -5.19 -13.74
C ASP A 131 -5.18 -5.49 -12.64
N GLY A 132 -4.11 -6.24 -12.95
CA GLY A 132 -3.03 -6.57 -12.03
C GLY A 132 -2.13 -5.40 -11.64
N TYR A 133 -2.22 -4.23 -12.32
CA TYR A 133 -1.37 -3.06 -12.05
C TYR A 133 -1.37 -2.62 -10.58
N CYS A 134 -2.50 -2.76 -9.90
CA CYS A 134 -2.64 -2.47 -8.48
C CYS A 134 -3.16 -3.67 -7.65
N LYS A 135 -3.04 -4.89 -8.17
CA LYS A 135 -3.42 -6.16 -7.53
C LYS A 135 -2.22 -7.10 -7.64
N PHE A 136 -1.20 -6.87 -6.82
CA PHE A 136 0.08 -7.59 -6.97
C PHE A 136 -0.06 -9.07 -6.69
N PHE A 137 -0.84 -9.46 -5.67
CA PHE A 137 -1.12 -10.88 -5.45
C PHE A 137 -1.94 -11.47 -6.58
N ILE A 138 -1.56 -12.64 -7.03
CA ILE A 138 -2.17 -13.48 -8.07
C ILE A 138 -1.98 -12.90 -9.49
N TYR A 139 -2.30 -11.62 -9.73
CA TYR A 139 -2.41 -11.01 -11.06
C TYR A 139 -1.35 -9.96 -11.39
N GLY A 140 -0.45 -9.62 -10.47
CA GLY A 140 0.52 -8.53 -10.68
C GLY A 140 1.45 -8.72 -11.87
N ASP A 141 1.78 -9.95 -12.22
CA ASP A 141 2.68 -10.32 -13.31
C ASP A 141 1.97 -10.71 -14.63
N THR A 142 0.65 -10.49 -14.73
CA THR A 142 -0.13 -10.79 -15.93
C THR A 142 -1.00 -9.62 -16.36
N LYS A 143 -1.30 -9.55 -17.65
CA LYS A 143 -2.23 -8.57 -18.23
C LYS A 143 -3.64 -9.12 -18.41
N GLU A 144 -3.90 -10.32 -17.90
CA GLU A 144 -5.24 -10.91 -17.93
C GLU A 144 -6.21 -10.14 -17.06
N ASN A 145 -7.48 -10.15 -17.46
CA ASN A 145 -8.54 -9.57 -16.64
C ASN A 145 -8.79 -10.44 -15.41
N ILE A 146 -8.96 -9.82 -14.27
CA ILE A 146 -9.40 -10.50 -13.05
C ILE A 146 -10.86 -10.91 -13.25
N PRO A 147 -11.23 -12.22 -13.07
CA PRO A 147 -12.60 -12.69 -13.18
C PRO A 147 -13.50 -12.04 -12.13
N GLU A 148 -14.79 -11.89 -12.45
CA GLU A 148 -15.76 -11.25 -11.55
C GLU A 148 -15.99 -12.03 -10.25
N TYR A 149 -15.76 -13.35 -10.24
CA TYR A 149 -15.89 -14.18 -9.04
C TYR A 149 -14.71 -14.02 -8.07
N LEU A 150 -13.59 -13.43 -8.51
CA LEU A 150 -12.42 -13.21 -7.67
C LEU A 150 -12.34 -11.73 -7.26
N GLU A 151 -12.69 -11.47 -6.03
CA GLU A 151 -12.69 -10.13 -5.44
C GLU A 151 -11.39 -9.91 -4.66
N ILE A 152 -10.64 -8.85 -4.99
CA ILE A 152 -9.40 -8.50 -4.31
C ILE A 152 -9.52 -7.10 -3.73
N TYR A 153 -9.67 -7.02 -2.41
CA TYR A 153 -9.72 -5.77 -1.65
C TYR A 153 -8.34 -5.49 -1.08
N ASN A 154 -7.60 -4.57 -1.67
CA ASN A 154 -6.21 -4.39 -1.28
C ASN A 154 -5.74 -2.94 -1.25
N LYS A 155 -4.54 -2.76 -0.70
CA LYS A 155 -3.74 -1.55 -0.84
C LYS A 155 -2.29 -1.94 -1.07
N VAL A 156 -1.81 -1.60 -2.26
CA VAL A 156 -0.40 -1.76 -2.63
C VAL A 156 0.42 -0.52 -2.29
N GLY A 157 1.72 -0.71 -2.24
CA GLY A 157 2.71 0.36 -2.19
C GLY A 157 4.06 -0.14 -2.67
N PHE A 158 4.80 0.75 -3.35
CA PHE A 158 6.19 0.50 -3.68
C PHE A 158 6.99 1.80 -3.65
N ALA A 159 8.17 1.72 -3.08
CA ALA A 159 9.14 2.79 -3.05
C ALA A 159 10.49 2.25 -2.54
N TYR A 160 11.58 2.84 -2.98
CA TYR A 160 12.92 2.50 -2.49
C TYR A 160 13.22 1.00 -2.58
N GLY A 161 12.92 0.38 -3.69
CA GLY A 161 13.09 -1.05 -3.89
C GLY A 161 12.14 -1.94 -3.08
N THR A 162 11.25 -1.39 -2.27
CA THR A 162 10.31 -2.16 -1.46
C THR A 162 8.93 -2.19 -2.10
N LEU A 163 8.40 -3.40 -2.30
CA LEU A 163 7.03 -3.67 -2.72
C LEU A 163 6.23 -4.25 -1.56
N THR A 164 4.99 -3.84 -1.44
CA THR A 164 4.07 -4.36 -0.43
C THR A 164 2.68 -4.51 -1.02
N ASP A 165 2.02 -5.62 -0.75
CA ASP A 165 0.58 -5.76 -0.92
C ASP A 165 -0.05 -6.27 0.38
N CYS A 166 -1.21 -5.73 0.70
CA CYS A 166 -2.03 -6.10 1.84
C CYS A 166 -3.46 -6.28 1.33
N ALA A 167 -3.91 -7.52 1.23
CA ALA A 167 -5.15 -7.87 0.54
C ALA A 167 -6.05 -8.81 1.36
N TYR A 168 -7.36 -8.59 1.21
CA TYR A 168 -8.40 -9.59 1.43
C TYR A 168 -8.83 -10.11 0.07
N ILE A 169 -8.70 -11.41 -0.14
CA ILE A 169 -9.00 -12.10 -1.38
C ILE A 169 -10.16 -13.05 -1.15
N LYS A 170 -11.18 -12.96 -2.01
CA LYS A 170 -12.40 -13.77 -1.90
C LYS A 170 -12.76 -14.34 -3.26
N ASP A 171 -12.93 -15.65 -3.32
CA ASP A 171 -13.48 -16.36 -4.47
C ASP A 171 -14.92 -16.78 -4.14
N THR A 172 -15.88 -16.17 -4.82
CA THR A 172 -17.31 -16.39 -4.58
C THR A 172 -17.82 -17.71 -5.17
N GLU A 173 -17.17 -18.25 -6.21
CA GLU A 173 -17.52 -19.54 -6.81
C GLU A 173 -16.98 -20.72 -5.97
N LYS A 174 -15.76 -20.59 -5.48
CA LYS A 174 -15.14 -21.63 -4.64
C LYS A 174 -15.47 -21.50 -3.17
N ASN A 175 -16.11 -20.37 -2.77
CA ASN A 175 -16.40 -20.01 -1.38
C ASN A 175 -15.14 -20.09 -0.50
N ILE A 176 -14.08 -19.41 -0.93
CA ILE A 176 -12.80 -19.28 -0.25
C ILE A 176 -12.57 -17.81 0.02
N ASP A 177 -12.06 -17.49 1.20
CA ASP A 177 -11.56 -16.16 1.50
C ASP A 177 -10.39 -16.20 2.46
N PHE A 178 -9.45 -15.28 2.28
CA PHE A 178 -8.27 -15.16 3.14
C PHE A 178 -7.68 -13.76 3.11
N LEU A 179 -6.90 -13.46 4.14
CA LEU A 179 -6.10 -12.24 4.24
C LEU A 179 -4.64 -12.58 3.99
N LEU A 180 -3.99 -11.81 3.13
CA LEU A 180 -2.56 -11.94 2.84
C LEU A 180 -1.89 -10.57 2.92
N THR A 181 -0.74 -10.50 3.59
CA THR A 181 0.09 -9.29 3.64
C THR A 181 1.54 -9.70 3.49
N ALA A 182 2.20 -9.18 2.50
CA ALA A 182 3.62 -9.45 2.26
C ALA A 182 4.35 -8.20 1.77
N THR A 183 5.64 -8.17 2.04
CA THR A 183 6.56 -7.16 1.54
C THR A 183 7.85 -7.82 1.08
N ILE A 184 8.45 -7.27 0.04
CA ILE A 184 9.75 -7.71 -0.48
C ILE A 184 10.61 -6.47 -0.77
N LEU A 185 11.89 -6.56 -0.50
CA LEU A 185 12.89 -5.58 -0.92
C LEU A 185 13.65 -6.13 -2.11
N VAL A 186 13.63 -5.41 -3.21
CA VAL A 186 14.34 -5.70 -4.46
C VAL A 186 15.23 -4.51 -4.79
N ASN A 187 16.47 -4.57 -4.34
CA ASN A 187 17.51 -3.56 -4.51
C ASN A 187 18.85 -4.30 -4.47
N LYS A 188 19.24 -4.89 -5.60
CA LYS A 188 20.36 -5.81 -5.71
C LYS A 188 21.72 -5.14 -5.49
N ASP A 189 21.88 -3.92 -5.99
CA ASP A 189 23.13 -3.18 -5.88
C ASP A 189 23.28 -2.44 -4.53
N GLY A 190 22.18 -2.31 -3.76
CA GLY A 190 22.16 -1.64 -2.47
C GLY A 190 22.26 -0.12 -2.56
N ILE A 191 22.02 0.45 -3.75
CA ILE A 191 21.99 1.90 -3.98
C ILE A 191 20.52 2.36 -3.95
N PHE A 192 20.24 3.45 -3.24
CA PHE A 192 18.90 4.02 -3.16
C PHE A 192 18.77 5.29 -4.01
N ASN A 193 17.57 5.58 -4.51
CA ASN A 193 17.22 6.73 -5.37
C ASN A 193 17.94 6.75 -6.72
N ASP A 194 18.34 5.60 -7.22
CA ASP A 194 18.93 5.43 -8.55
C ASP A 194 17.91 4.91 -9.58
N ASP A 195 16.68 4.64 -9.13
CA ASP A 195 15.58 4.08 -9.91
C ASP A 195 15.88 2.69 -10.52
N ALA A 196 16.94 2.02 -10.06
CA ALA A 196 17.39 0.71 -10.54
C ALA A 196 16.93 -0.43 -9.62
N TYR A 197 15.61 -0.59 -9.47
CA TYR A 197 15.01 -1.61 -8.63
C TYR A 197 14.38 -2.73 -9.46
N GLU A 198 14.58 -3.99 -9.06
CA GLU A 198 14.06 -5.17 -9.77
C GLU A 198 12.56 -5.41 -9.49
N TYR A 199 11.75 -4.34 -9.63
CA TYR A 199 10.31 -4.42 -9.36
C TYR A 199 9.61 -5.41 -10.29
N ASP A 200 9.83 -5.28 -11.60
CA ASP A 200 9.12 -6.04 -12.63
C ASP A 200 9.73 -7.44 -12.81
N GLU A 201 11.05 -7.58 -12.62
CA GLU A 201 11.76 -8.83 -12.83
C GLU A 201 11.63 -9.79 -11.64
N ILE A 202 11.55 -9.27 -10.41
CA ILE A 202 11.58 -10.07 -9.19
C ILE A 202 10.38 -9.78 -8.29
N GLY A 203 10.15 -8.52 -7.96
CA GLY A 203 9.24 -8.13 -6.90
C GLY A 203 7.78 -8.46 -7.20
N ILE A 204 7.28 -8.02 -8.33
CA ILE A 204 5.90 -8.28 -8.78
C ILE A 204 5.67 -9.76 -9.05
N PRO A 205 6.54 -10.49 -9.81
CA PRO A 205 6.39 -11.93 -9.99
C PRO A 205 6.39 -12.72 -8.67
N PHE A 206 7.23 -12.34 -7.72
CA PHE A 206 7.24 -12.97 -6.39
C PHE A 206 5.91 -12.81 -5.66
N LEU A 207 5.37 -11.58 -5.59
CA LEU A 207 4.10 -11.34 -4.89
C LEU A 207 2.93 -12.03 -5.61
N ALA A 208 2.92 -12.02 -6.94
CA ALA A 208 1.89 -12.69 -7.73
C ALA A 208 1.92 -14.21 -7.50
N GLN A 209 3.10 -14.82 -7.57
CA GLN A 209 3.25 -16.25 -7.31
C GLN A 209 2.91 -16.62 -5.87
N LEU A 210 3.33 -15.82 -4.89
CA LEU A 210 2.94 -16.03 -3.49
C LEU A 210 1.42 -16.04 -3.34
N GLY A 211 0.73 -15.09 -3.96
CA GLY A 211 -0.74 -15.05 -3.96
C GLY A 211 -1.37 -16.30 -4.55
N ARG A 212 -0.85 -16.80 -5.67
CA ARG A 212 -1.30 -18.04 -6.33
C ARG A 212 -1.08 -19.27 -5.44
N GLU A 213 0.09 -19.38 -4.81
CA GLU A 213 0.41 -20.51 -3.93
C GLU A 213 -0.49 -20.55 -2.69
N ILE A 214 -0.71 -19.41 -2.05
CA ILE A 214 -1.63 -19.34 -0.89
C ILE A 214 -3.06 -19.67 -1.33
N TYR A 215 -3.53 -19.13 -2.45
CA TYR A 215 -4.85 -19.47 -2.99
C TYR A 215 -4.99 -20.98 -3.24
N GLN A 216 -3.98 -21.65 -3.81
CA GLN A 216 -3.99 -23.11 -3.99
C GLN A 216 -3.98 -23.89 -2.68
N GLN A 217 -3.34 -23.36 -1.63
CA GLN A 217 -3.38 -23.96 -0.30
C GLN A 217 -4.77 -23.85 0.32
N GLU A 218 -5.42 -22.69 0.22
CA GLU A 218 -6.79 -22.50 0.73
C GLU A 218 -7.81 -23.38 -0.01
N LEU A 219 -7.62 -23.64 -1.31
CA LEU A 219 -8.42 -24.63 -2.04
C LEU A 219 -8.34 -26.04 -1.44
N LYS A 220 -7.19 -26.43 -0.89
CA LYS A 220 -6.94 -27.74 -0.29
C LYS A 220 -7.40 -27.84 1.17
N ARG A 221 -7.61 -26.71 1.85
CA ARG A 221 -8.05 -26.68 3.27
C ARG A 221 -9.52 -27.00 3.48
N LYS A 222 -10.30 -27.08 2.42
CA LYS A 222 -11.73 -27.44 2.46
C LYS A 222 -11.98 -28.90 2.75
#